data_5163f8891f88b17ebd395d85fc177e82
#
_entry.id   5163f8891f88b17ebd395d85fc177e82
#
_cell.length_a   1.000
_cell.length_b   1.000
_cell.length_c   1.000
_cell.angle_alpha   90.00
_cell.angle_beta   90.00
_cell.angle_gamma   90.00
#
_symmetry.space_group_name_H-M   'P 1'
#
loop_
_entity.id
_entity.type
_entity.pdbx_description
1 polymer ?
#
loop_
_entity_poly.entity_id
_entity_poly.type
_entity_poly.pdbx_seq_one_letter_code
_entity_poly.pdbx_strand_id
1 'polypeptide(L)'
;AGSKAQSRRADLGRIVCKEAARVYLVPDDPAKENVLDINAEIVAHFTQPVPYVSLADRATGIEDAIMSAAAGTVVLILGKGSETAQKGPNGPEPYAGDLPLAEQALAERDAHGARTSLFFE
;
A
#
# COMPACT_ATOMS: atom_id res chain seq x y z
N ALA A 1 3.70 -3.12 -9.10
CA ALA A 1 5.07 -3.04 -9.63
C ALA A 1 5.09 -2.43 -11.01
N GLY A 2 6.16 -1.69 -11.31
CA GLY A 2 6.38 -1.10 -12.61
C GLY A 2 7.21 -1.99 -13.52
N SER A 3 7.11 -1.78 -14.83
CA SER A 3 7.88 -2.42 -15.90
C SER A 3 7.71 -3.93 -16.03
N LYS A 4 7.23 -4.60 -14.99
CA LYS A 4 6.98 -6.04 -14.94
C LYS A 4 5.65 -6.29 -14.27
N ALA A 5 5.13 -7.51 -14.41
CA ALA A 5 3.93 -7.95 -13.71
C ALA A 5 2.69 -7.09 -13.97
N GLN A 6 2.58 -6.49 -15.15
CA GLN A 6 1.40 -5.68 -15.52
C GLN A 6 0.10 -6.50 -15.45
N SER A 7 0.15 -7.79 -15.77
CA SER A 7 -1.01 -8.68 -15.67
C SER A 7 -1.58 -8.79 -14.26
N ARG A 8 -0.73 -8.59 -13.24
CA ARG A 8 -1.17 -8.62 -11.84
C ARG A 8 -2.08 -7.47 -11.46
N ARG A 9 -2.01 -6.35 -12.20
CA ARG A 9 -2.84 -5.17 -11.90
C ARG A 9 -4.32 -5.48 -12.05
N ALA A 10 -4.68 -6.23 -13.08
CA ALA A 10 -6.06 -6.64 -13.30
C ALA A 10 -6.56 -7.57 -12.17
N ASP A 11 -5.77 -8.58 -11.82
CA ASP A 11 -6.13 -9.52 -10.76
C ASP A 11 -6.20 -8.82 -9.40
N LEU A 12 -5.21 -7.96 -9.11
CA LEU A 12 -5.18 -7.20 -7.88
C LEU A 12 -6.42 -6.32 -7.74
N GLY A 13 -6.78 -5.58 -8.80
CA GLY A 13 -7.97 -4.74 -8.79
C GLY A 13 -9.25 -5.52 -8.53
N ARG A 14 -9.41 -6.66 -9.19
CA ARG A 14 -10.59 -7.51 -9.01
C ARG A 14 -10.70 -8.08 -7.59
N ILE A 15 -9.57 -8.44 -6.98
CA ILE A 15 -9.56 -9.07 -5.65
C ILE A 15 -9.77 -8.01 -4.56
N VAL A 16 -9.01 -6.92 -4.58
CA VAL A 16 -9.06 -5.95 -3.48
C VAL A 16 -10.42 -5.26 -3.38
N CYS A 17 -11.11 -5.02 -4.50
CA CYS A 17 -12.43 -4.39 -4.45
C CYS A 17 -13.49 -5.28 -3.80
N LYS A 18 -13.28 -6.59 -3.78
CA LYS A 18 -14.20 -7.55 -3.14
C LYS A 18 -13.85 -7.81 -1.68
N GLU A 19 -12.57 -7.85 -1.35
CA GLU A 19 -12.10 -8.36 -0.06
C GLU A 19 -11.80 -7.25 0.94
N ALA A 20 -11.49 -6.04 0.48
CA ALA A 20 -11.11 -4.93 1.36
C ALA A 20 -12.27 -3.98 1.61
N ALA A 21 -12.36 -3.46 2.83
CA ALA A 21 -13.29 -2.38 3.16
C ALA A 21 -12.77 -1.02 2.67
N ARG A 22 -11.45 -0.87 2.56
CA ARG A 22 -10.78 0.32 2.04
C ARG A 22 -9.43 -0.09 1.44
N VAL A 23 -9.01 0.57 0.38
CA VAL A 23 -7.77 0.26 -0.34
C VAL A 23 -6.86 1.49 -0.36
N TYR A 24 -5.59 1.30 -0.03
CA TYR A 24 -4.54 2.29 -0.21
C TYR A 24 -3.60 1.80 -1.31
N LEU A 25 -3.57 2.51 -2.42
CA LEU A 25 -2.72 2.19 -3.57
C LEU A 25 -1.45 3.01 -3.47
N VAL A 26 -0.32 2.32 -3.31
CA VAL A 26 0.99 2.92 -3.04
C VAL A 26 2.05 2.31 -3.96
N PRO A 27 3.21 2.98 -4.12
CA PRO A 27 4.27 2.44 -4.96
C PRO A 27 4.79 1.10 -4.45
N ASP A 28 5.01 0.18 -5.40
CA ASP A 28 5.75 -1.05 -5.19
C ASP A 28 6.65 -1.24 -6.41
N ASP A 29 7.91 -0.80 -6.29
CA ASP A 29 8.90 -0.86 -7.36
C ASP A 29 8.37 -0.32 -8.71
N PRO A 30 7.94 0.96 -8.78
CA PRO A 30 7.33 1.49 -9.98
C PRO A 30 8.30 1.59 -11.17
N ALA A 31 9.61 1.56 -10.90
CA ALA A 31 10.65 1.74 -11.90
C ALA A 31 10.44 3.03 -12.70
N LYS A 32 10.30 2.96 -14.01
CA LYS A 32 10.12 4.15 -14.85
C LYS A 32 8.66 4.52 -15.10
N GLU A 33 7.71 3.76 -14.55
CA GLU A 33 6.31 4.07 -14.72
C GLU A 33 5.84 5.10 -13.68
N ASN A 34 4.84 5.88 -14.04
CA ASN A 34 4.21 6.82 -13.13
C ASN A 34 3.34 6.05 -12.13
N VAL A 35 3.55 6.29 -10.83
CA VAL A 35 2.83 5.58 -9.76
C VAL A 35 1.33 5.80 -9.85
N LEU A 36 0.89 7.03 -10.10
CA LEU A 36 -0.55 7.32 -10.15
C LEU A 36 -1.22 6.67 -11.36
N ASP A 37 -0.49 6.49 -12.46
CA ASP A 37 -0.99 5.76 -13.63
C ASP A 37 -1.13 4.27 -13.34
N ILE A 38 -0.16 3.68 -12.62
CA ILE A 38 -0.25 2.29 -12.16
C ILE A 38 -1.48 2.12 -11.27
N ASN A 39 -1.66 3.02 -10.31
CA ASN A 39 -2.79 2.98 -9.39
C ASN A 39 -4.13 3.11 -10.13
N ALA A 40 -4.22 4.02 -11.11
CA ALA A 40 -5.41 4.20 -11.93
C ALA A 40 -5.75 2.94 -12.73
N GLU A 41 -4.73 2.24 -13.22
CA GLU A 41 -4.92 0.98 -13.95
C GLU A 41 -5.51 -0.10 -13.04
N ILE A 42 -5.04 -0.18 -11.79
CA ILE A 42 -5.60 -1.12 -10.81
C ILE A 42 -7.07 -0.79 -10.54
N VAL A 43 -7.39 0.48 -10.31
CA VAL A 43 -8.77 0.93 -10.06
C VAL A 43 -9.69 0.64 -11.24
N ALA A 44 -9.17 0.74 -12.47
CA ALA A 44 -9.95 0.43 -13.67
C ALA A 44 -10.46 -1.02 -13.71
N HIS A 45 -9.82 -1.92 -12.96
CA HIS A 45 -10.22 -3.33 -12.85
C HIS A 45 -11.12 -3.62 -11.64
N PHE A 46 -11.53 -2.61 -10.88
CA PHE A 46 -12.52 -2.80 -9.82
C PHE A 46 -13.85 -3.21 -10.45
N THR A 47 -14.42 -4.28 -9.94
CA THR A 47 -15.73 -4.80 -10.40
C THR A 47 -16.88 -4.32 -9.53
N GLN A 48 -16.58 -3.66 -8.43
CA GLN A 48 -17.56 -3.06 -7.52
C GLN A 48 -16.91 -1.86 -6.80
N PRO A 49 -17.70 -0.90 -6.34
CA PRO A 49 -17.16 0.25 -5.60
C PRO A 49 -16.50 -0.18 -4.29
N VAL A 50 -15.35 0.43 -4.00
CA VAL A 50 -14.69 0.35 -2.70
C VAL A 50 -13.98 1.68 -2.46
N PRO A 51 -14.05 2.26 -1.24
CA PRO A 51 -13.28 3.47 -0.96
C PRO A 51 -11.80 3.22 -1.16
N TYR A 52 -11.11 4.11 -1.84
CA TYR A 52 -9.67 3.98 -2.06
C TYR A 52 -8.96 5.32 -2.00
N VAL A 53 -7.67 5.27 -1.71
CA VAL A 53 -6.76 6.42 -1.75
C VAL A 53 -5.59 6.04 -2.64
N SER A 54 -5.23 6.91 -3.57
CA SER A 54 -4.09 6.73 -4.47
C SER A 54 -3.00 7.70 -4.07
N LEU A 55 -1.82 7.18 -3.72
CA LEU A 55 -0.72 7.93 -3.16
C LEU A 55 0.57 7.66 -3.92
N ALA A 56 1.38 8.70 -4.10
CA ALA A 56 2.66 8.60 -4.77
C ALA A 56 3.81 8.16 -3.85
N ASP A 57 3.58 8.16 -2.53
CA ASP A 57 4.58 7.78 -1.54
C ASP A 57 4.09 6.64 -0.66
N ARG A 58 4.86 5.54 -0.63
CA ARG A 58 4.48 4.34 0.11
C ARG A 58 4.48 4.57 1.62
N ALA A 59 5.48 5.27 2.14
CA ALA A 59 5.56 5.55 3.58
C ALA A 59 4.34 6.35 4.06
N THR A 60 3.95 7.37 3.32
CA THR A 60 2.75 8.16 3.62
C THR A 60 1.49 7.30 3.59
N GLY A 61 1.39 6.40 2.62
CA GLY A 61 0.24 5.51 2.51
C GLY A 61 0.11 4.55 3.69
N ILE A 62 1.22 3.97 4.13
CA ILE A 62 1.23 3.08 5.30
C ILE A 62 0.82 3.86 6.56
N GLU A 63 1.39 5.03 6.77
CA GLU A 63 1.06 5.88 7.90
C GLU A 63 -0.43 6.25 7.90
N ASP A 64 -0.93 6.75 6.77
CA ASP A 64 -2.34 7.14 6.66
C ASP A 64 -3.29 5.97 6.90
N ALA A 65 -2.99 4.81 6.37
CA ALA A 65 -3.81 3.62 6.55
C ALA A 65 -3.92 3.22 8.02
N ILE A 66 -2.80 3.27 8.75
CA ILE A 66 -2.75 2.89 10.15
C ILE A 66 -3.40 3.96 11.03
N MET A 67 -3.08 5.22 10.79
CA MET A 67 -3.59 6.33 11.62
C MET A 67 -5.08 6.55 11.45
N SER A 68 -5.64 6.32 10.28
CA SER A 68 -7.06 6.56 9.99
C SER A 68 -7.95 5.33 10.17
N ALA A 69 -7.39 4.14 10.40
CA ALA A 69 -8.18 2.92 10.58
C ALA A 69 -8.97 2.96 11.90
N ALA A 70 -10.19 2.46 11.89
CA ALA A 70 -10.98 2.31 13.12
C ALA A 70 -10.34 1.26 14.03
N ALA A 71 -10.57 1.38 15.34
CA ALA A 71 -10.10 0.39 16.30
C ALA A 71 -10.62 -1.01 15.93
N GLY A 72 -9.75 -2.01 16.03
CA GLY A 72 -10.07 -3.38 15.66
C GLY A 72 -9.91 -3.70 14.18
N THR A 73 -9.52 -2.72 13.35
CA THR A 73 -9.24 -2.93 11.93
C THR A 73 -7.98 -3.77 11.73
N VAL A 74 -8.02 -4.66 10.75
CA VAL A 74 -6.83 -5.37 10.26
C VAL A 74 -6.29 -4.60 9.05
N VAL A 75 -5.04 -4.18 9.12
CA VAL A 75 -4.33 -3.53 8.01
C VAL A 75 -3.36 -4.52 7.39
N LEU A 76 -3.57 -4.83 6.12
CA LEU A 76 -2.74 -5.76 5.36
C LEU A 76 -1.84 -4.98 4.41
N ILE A 77 -0.54 -5.13 4.56
CA ILE A 77 0.46 -4.45 3.74
C ILE A 77 1.13 -5.46 2.83
N LEU A 78 1.01 -5.25 1.53
CA LEU A 78 1.36 -6.25 0.53
C LEU A 78 2.48 -5.77 -0.41
N GLY A 79 3.25 -6.73 -0.89
CA GLY A 79 4.15 -6.58 -2.03
C GLY A 79 5.63 -6.56 -1.68
N LYS A 80 6.04 -5.88 -0.62
CA LYS A 80 7.46 -5.71 -0.32
C LYS A 80 8.00 -6.66 0.77
N GLY A 81 7.15 -7.21 1.62
CA GLY A 81 7.63 -8.05 2.71
C GLY A 81 8.67 -7.32 3.56
N SER A 82 9.89 -7.87 3.63
CA SER A 82 11.01 -7.32 4.41
C SER A 82 11.98 -6.46 3.59
N GLU A 83 11.65 -6.11 2.35
CA GLU A 83 12.54 -5.35 1.47
C GLU A 83 12.81 -3.94 2.00
N THR A 84 14.06 -3.50 1.87
CA THR A 84 14.52 -2.18 2.30
C THR A 84 15.06 -1.34 1.13
N ALA A 85 14.65 -1.67 -0.07
CA ALA A 85 14.93 -0.90 -1.28
C ALA A 85 13.68 -0.83 -2.14
N GLN A 86 13.54 0.23 -2.92
CA GLN A 86 12.48 0.41 -3.88
C GLN A 86 13.07 0.79 -5.22
N LYS A 87 12.62 0.16 -6.30
CA LYS A 87 13.08 0.48 -7.64
C LYS A 87 12.32 1.70 -8.17
N GLY A 88 13.03 2.82 -8.23
CA GLY A 88 12.55 4.05 -8.82
C GLY A 88 13.01 4.22 -10.26
N PRO A 89 12.78 5.42 -10.86
CA PRO A 89 13.12 5.68 -12.27
C PRO A 89 14.61 5.58 -12.55
N ASN A 90 15.48 5.79 -11.56
CA ASN A 90 16.93 5.75 -11.70
C ASN A 90 17.55 4.49 -11.07
N GLY A 91 16.76 3.46 -10.81
CA GLY A 91 17.21 2.23 -10.20
C GLY A 91 16.83 2.11 -8.73
N PRO A 92 17.46 1.19 -7.98
CA PRO A 92 17.15 0.98 -6.58
C PRO A 92 17.42 2.22 -5.73
N GLU A 93 16.49 2.52 -4.83
CA GLU A 93 16.58 3.61 -3.87
C GLU A 93 16.42 3.06 -2.46
N PRO A 94 17.04 3.66 -1.43
CA PRO A 94 16.83 3.26 -0.05
C PRO A 94 15.37 3.40 0.35
N TYR A 95 14.86 2.42 1.09
CA TYR A 95 13.51 2.41 1.63
C TYR A 95 13.56 1.91 3.07
N ALA A 96 12.87 2.57 3.98
CA ALA A 96 12.90 2.24 5.41
C ALA A 96 12.40 0.83 5.71
N GLY A 97 11.49 0.32 4.90
CA GLY A 97 10.85 -0.97 5.10
C GLY A 97 9.43 -0.84 5.65
N ASP A 98 8.56 -1.77 5.24
CA ASP A 98 7.17 -1.74 5.66
C ASP A 98 7.02 -1.91 7.17
N LEU A 99 7.76 -2.85 7.76
CA LEU A 99 7.65 -3.13 9.19
C LEU A 99 8.07 -1.95 10.07
N PRO A 100 9.26 -1.33 9.88
CA PRO A 100 9.62 -0.16 10.68
C PRO A 100 8.64 1.01 10.54
N LEU A 101 8.14 1.26 9.35
CA LEU A 101 7.16 2.32 9.11
C LEU A 101 5.84 2.03 9.81
N ALA A 102 5.38 0.80 9.76
CA ALA A 102 4.16 0.38 10.42
C ALA A 102 4.30 0.43 11.95
N GLU A 103 5.42 -0.02 12.49
CA GLU A 103 5.69 0.04 13.93
C GLU A 103 5.69 1.48 14.44
N GLN A 104 6.30 2.41 13.69
CA GLN A 104 6.31 3.83 14.02
C GLN A 104 4.89 4.41 14.02
N ALA A 105 4.09 4.11 12.99
CA ALA A 105 2.72 4.58 12.90
C ALA A 105 1.85 4.00 14.02
N LEU A 106 2.04 2.72 14.38
CA LEU A 106 1.34 2.09 15.49
C LEU A 106 1.70 2.72 16.82
N ALA A 107 2.98 3.04 17.05
CA ALA A 107 3.40 3.71 18.27
C ALA A 107 2.73 5.08 18.42
N GLU A 108 2.65 5.85 17.34
CA GLU A 108 1.94 7.12 17.33
C GLU A 108 0.44 6.93 17.60
N ARG A 109 -0.17 5.94 16.96
CA ARG A 109 -1.58 5.62 17.14
C ARG A 109 -1.89 5.17 18.57
N ASP A 110 -1.04 4.31 19.15
CA ASP A 110 -1.21 3.83 20.51
C ASP A 110 -1.13 4.98 21.53
N ALA A 111 -0.29 5.97 21.26
CA ALA A 111 -0.24 7.20 22.07
C ALA A 111 -1.59 7.96 22.07
N HIS A 112 -2.45 7.72 21.06
CA HIS A 112 -3.80 8.27 20.98
C HIS A 112 -4.88 7.28 21.45
N GLY A 113 -4.50 6.13 22.02
CA GLY A 113 -5.42 5.16 22.62
C GLY A 113 -6.16 4.25 21.66
N ALA A 114 -5.79 4.21 20.39
CA ALA A 114 -6.39 3.31 19.40
C ALA A 114 -5.52 2.06 19.18
N ARG A 115 -6.10 0.97 18.68
CA ARG A 115 -5.40 -0.28 18.39
C ARG A 115 -5.76 -0.82 17.01
N THR A 116 -4.77 -1.39 16.34
CA THR A 116 -4.90 -1.99 15.01
C THR A 116 -4.02 -3.22 14.93
N SER A 117 -4.50 -4.27 14.25
CA SER A 117 -3.69 -5.46 13.95
C SER A 117 -3.08 -5.32 12.56
N LEU A 118 -1.82 -5.71 12.42
CA LEU A 118 -1.07 -5.62 11.18
C LEU A 118 -0.67 -7.00 10.67
N PHE A 119 -0.73 -7.17 9.35
CA PHE A 119 -0.25 -8.37 8.66
C PHE A 119 0.62 -7.94 7.47
N PHE A 120 1.74 -8.64 7.29
CA PHE A 120 2.74 -8.35 6.28
C PHE A 120 2.92 -9.51 5.32
N GLU A 121 3.02 -9.20 4.02
CA GLU A 121 3.41 -10.13 2.98
C GLU A 121 4.40 -9.53 2.00
#